data_5acf46834916c459bcd0439cdb8a53cb
#
_entry.id   5acf46834916c459bcd0439cdb8a53cb
#
_cell.length_a   1.000
_cell.length_b   1.000
_cell.length_c   1.000
_cell.angle_alpha   90.00
_cell.angle_beta   90.00
_cell.angle_gamma   90.00
#
_symmetry.space_group_name_H-M   'P 1'
#
loop_
_entity.id
_entity.type
_entity.pdbx_description
1 polymer ?
#
loop_
_entity_poly.entity_id
_entity_poly.type
_entity_poly.pdbx_seq_one_letter_code
_entity_poly.pdbx_strand_id
1 'polypeptide(L)'
;LLVYETVSDAVKKCRAGLGPILIEAVTFRHSGHHVNDPGKYMPEDKLKYYKDRDPVDRARDNLIKMGKATKKEVAAIEAEIEAEFEAAVVAAKAAGEVSVEEFKEFIAEY
;
A
#
# COMPACT_ATOMS: atom_id res chain seq x y z
N LEU A 1 3.41 9.92 7.95
CA LEU A 1 3.16 11.32 8.37
C LEU A 1 3.69 12.31 7.33
N LEU A 2 4.94 12.24 6.89
CA LEU A 2 5.52 13.18 5.93
C LEU A 2 4.70 13.34 4.64
N VAL A 3 4.22 12.24 4.04
CA VAL A 3 3.38 12.30 2.83
C VAL A 3 2.07 13.05 3.12
N TYR A 4 1.42 12.76 4.25
CA TYR A 4 0.20 13.45 4.65
C TYR A 4 0.43 14.96 4.83
N GLU A 5 1.50 15.35 5.52
CA GLU A 5 1.85 16.75 5.76
C GLU A 5 2.16 17.49 4.44
N THR A 6 2.98 16.88 3.58
CA THR A 6 3.36 17.44 2.28
C THR A 6 2.14 17.65 1.37
N VAL A 7 1.27 16.64 1.27
CA VAL A 7 0.07 16.73 0.44
C VAL A 7 -0.94 17.70 1.04
N SER A 8 -1.11 17.72 2.36
CA SER A 8 -2.00 18.67 3.03
C SER A 8 -1.57 20.11 2.83
N ASP A 9 -0.27 20.40 2.89
CA ASP A 9 0.27 21.73 2.63
C ASP A 9 0.08 22.14 1.16
N ALA A 10 0.35 21.23 0.22
CA ALA A 10 0.12 21.45 -1.20
C ALA A 10 -1.36 21.77 -1.48
N VAL A 11 -2.29 21.01 -0.92
CA VAL A 11 -3.74 21.24 -1.05
C VAL A 11 -4.14 22.61 -0.51
N LYS A 12 -3.65 22.98 0.68
CA LYS A 12 -3.92 24.32 1.26
C LYS A 12 -3.46 25.45 0.34
N LYS A 13 -2.24 25.34 -0.21
CA LYS A 13 -1.68 26.34 -1.13
C LYS A 13 -2.48 26.46 -2.42
N CYS A 14 -2.86 25.32 -3.03
CA CYS A 14 -3.69 25.32 -4.23
C CYS A 14 -5.06 25.97 -3.98
N ARG A 15 -5.71 25.64 -2.85
CA ARG A 15 -7.01 26.22 -2.46
C ARG A 15 -6.92 27.72 -2.13
N ALA A 16 -5.75 28.18 -1.72
CA ALA A 16 -5.47 29.60 -1.52
C ALA A 16 -5.17 30.38 -2.82
N GLY A 17 -5.25 29.73 -3.99
CA GLY A 17 -5.02 30.36 -5.29
C GLY A 17 -3.54 30.56 -5.64
N LEU A 18 -2.61 29.87 -4.96
CA LEU A 18 -1.16 30.01 -5.21
C LEU A 18 -0.67 29.20 -6.43
N GLY A 19 -1.60 28.64 -7.20
CA GLY A 19 -1.32 27.85 -8.39
C GLY A 19 -1.11 26.37 -8.15
N PRO A 20 -0.79 25.59 -9.20
CA PRO A 20 -0.56 24.16 -9.12
C PRO A 20 0.77 23.85 -8.43
N ILE A 21 0.84 22.70 -7.75
CA ILE A 21 2.03 22.20 -7.07
C ILE A 21 2.38 20.83 -7.62
N LEU A 22 3.63 20.67 -8.04
CA LEU A 22 4.19 19.37 -8.41
C LEU A 22 4.91 18.75 -7.20
N ILE A 23 4.57 17.52 -6.87
CA ILE A 23 5.24 16.74 -5.82
C ILE A 23 5.95 15.55 -6.47
N GLU A 24 7.27 15.48 -6.32
CA GLU A 24 8.05 14.33 -6.73
C GLU A 24 8.14 13.34 -5.58
N ALA A 25 7.60 12.12 -5.78
CA ALA A 25 7.67 11.03 -4.81
C ALA A 25 8.75 10.03 -5.22
N VAL A 26 9.93 10.13 -4.62
CA VAL A 26 11.05 9.21 -4.87
C VAL A 26 10.85 7.94 -4.06
N THR A 27 10.66 6.82 -4.74
CA THR A 27 10.40 5.52 -4.13
C THR A 27 11.13 4.39 -4.85
N PHE A 28 11.08 3.19 -4.29
CA PHE A 28 11.69 2.00 -4.87
C PHE A 28 10.82 0.78 -4.61
N ARG A 29 10.53 0.00 -5.64
CA ARG A 29 9.75 -1.24 -5.53
C ARG A 29 10.58 -2.33 -4.90
N HIS A 30 10.04 -3.03 -3.88
CA HIS A 30 10.75 -4.07 -3.14
C HIS A 30 10.76 -5.44 -3.83
N SER A 31 9.92 -5.65 -4.83
CA SER A 31 9.76 -6.90 -5.55
C SER A 31 9.88 -6.69 -7.05
N GLY A 32 9.96 -7.75 -7.83
CA GLY A 32 9.85 -7.73 -9.26
C GLY A 32 8.53 -7.12 -9.76
N HIS A 33 8.39 -6.91 -11.06
CA HIS A 33 7.20 -6.24 -11.63
C HIS A 33 5.97 -7.17 -11.70
N HIS A 34 6.18 -8.49 -11.62
CA HIS A 34 5.12 -9.51 -11.52
C HIS A 34 5.59 -10.72 -10.70
N VAL A 35 4.70 -11.67 -10.43
CA VAL A 35 4.94 -12.82 -9.54
C VAL A 35 6.13 -13.70 -9.94
N ASN A 36 6.41 -13.84 -11.23
CA ASN A 36 7.52 -14.64 -11.76
C ASN A 36 8.81 -13.84 -12.00
N ASP A 37 8.83 -12.55 -11.65
CA ASP A 37 10.02 -11.71 -11.82
C ASP A 37 10.91 -11.79 -10.57
N PRO A 38 12.08 -12.46 -10.65
CA PRO A 38 12.98 -12.58 -9.49
C PRO A 38 13.72 -11.28 -9.13
N GLY A 39 13.54 -10.20 -9.87
CA GLY A 39 14.13 -8.90 -9.59
C GLY A 39 15.66 -8.83 -9.69
N LYS A 40 16.32 -9.74 -10.41
CA LYS A 40 17.80 -9.82 -10.52
C LYS A 40 18.46 -8.56 -11.11
N TYR A 41 17.69 -7.73 -11.80
CA TYR A 41 18.14 -6.44 -12.34
C TYR A 41 18.14 -5.31 -11.29
N MET A 42 17.55 -5.55 -10.12
CA MET A 42 17.44 -4.54 -9.07
C MET A 42 18.80 -4.42 -8.34
N PRO A 43 19.37 -3.21 -8.20
CA PRO A 43 20.61 -3.03 -7.44
C PRO A 43 20.41 -3.42 -5.97
N GLU A 44 21.22 -4.33 -5.48
CA GLU A 44 21.08 -4.90 -4.12
C GLU A 44 21.23 -3.85 -3.02
N ASP A 45 22.17 -2.91 -3.20
CA ASP A 45 22.40 -1.80 -2.28
C ASP A 45 21.18 -0.88 -2.14
N LYS A 46 20.53 -0.56 -3.28
CA LYS A 46 19.29 0.22 -3.29
C LYS A 46 18.14 -0.56 -2.67
N LEU A 47 17.98 -1.83 -3.05
CA LEU A 47 16.93 -2.68 -2.49
C LEU A 47 17.05 -2.77 -0.96
N LYS A 48 18.27 -3.02 -0.46
CA LYS A 48 18.55 -3.02 0.98
C LYS A 48 18.25 -1.66 1.63
N TYR A 49 18.72 -0.57 1.03
CA TYR A 49 18.49 0.78 1.55
C TYR A 49 17.01 1.09 1.75
N TYR A 50 16.14 0.72 0.77
CA TYR A 50 14.72 0.99 0.85
C TYR A 50 13.97 0.00 1.74
N LYS A 51 14.36 -1.29 1.79
CA LYS A 51 13.82 -2.27 2.72
C LYS A 51 14.10 -1.91 4.18
N ASP A 52 15.32 -1.45 4.49
CA ASP A 52 15.66 -0.99 5.85
C ASP A 52 14.84 0.26 6.27
N ARG A 53 14.10 0.85 5.34
CA ARG A 53 13.24 2.03 5.54
C ARG A 53 11.79 1.77 5.17
N ASP A 54 11.37 0.53 5.25
CA ASP A 54 9.99 0.15 4.93
C ASP A 54 9.00 1.05 5.68
N PRO A 55 8.06 1.70 4.98
CA PRO A 55 7.12 2.62 5.61
C PRO A 55 6.17 1.94 6.59
N VAL A 56 5.89 0.64 6.43
CA VAL A 56 5.05 -0.14 7.34
C VAL A 56 5.77 -0.34 8.67
N ASP A 57 7.03 -0.79 8.65
CA ASP A 57 7.84 -0.96 9.85
C ASP A 57 8.03 0.36 10.59
N ARG A 58 8.31 1.44 9.85
CA ARG A 58 8.43 2.78 10.42
C ARG A 58 7.13 3.29 11.02
N ALA A 59 5.99 3.01 10.39
CA ALA A 59 4.68 3.40 10.94
C ALA A 59 4.40 2.66 12.25
N ARG A 60 4.65 1.36 12.29
CA ARG A 60 4.56 0.51 13.49
C ARG A 60 5.39 1.09 14.64
N ASP A 61 6.67 1.31 14.36
CA ASP A 61 7.61 1.88 15.36
C ASP A 61 7.18 3.25 15.85
N ASN A 62 6.72 4.11 14.95
CA ASN A 62 6.27 5.45 15.31
C ASN A 62 5.01 5.43 16.19
N LEU A 63 4.03 4.57 15.89
CA LEU A 63 2.84 4.42 16.73
C LEU A 63 3.21 4.04 18.17
N ILE A 64 4.14 3.09 18.32
CA ILE A 64 4.61 2.65 19.62
C ILE A 64 5.39 3.76 20.33
N LYS A 65 6.35 4.41 19.66
CA LYS A 65 7.16 5.51 20.22
C LYS A 65 6.33 6.70 20.65
N MET A 66 5.26 7.00 19.92
CA MET A 66 4.32 8.09 20.23
C MET A 66 3.31 7.72 21.31
N GLY A 67 3.33 6.49 21.83
CA GLY A 67 2.36 5.99 22.81
C GLY A 67 0.93 5.92 22.29
N LYS A 68 0.75 5.81 20.96
CA LYS A 68 -0.55 5.71 20.29
C LYS A 68 -1.05 4.28 20.16
N ALA A 69 -0.15 3.31 20.23
CA ALA A 69 -0.45 1.88 20.30
C ALA A 69 0.62 1.15 21.10
N THR A 70 0.25 0.07 21.73
CA THR A 70 1.16 -0.90 22.35
C THR A 70 1.63 -1.92 21.31
N LYS A 71 2.73 -2.63 21.59
CA LYS A 71 3.16 -3.75 20.74
C LYS A 71 2.09 -4.83 20.59
N LYS A 72 1.29 -5.07 21.64
CA LYS A 72 0.21 -6.06 21.61
C LYS A 72 -0.93 -5.63 20.68
N GLU A 73 -1.31 -4.37 20.71
CA GLU A 73 -2.35 -3.84 19.81
C GLU A 73 -1.90 -3.88 18.35
N VAL A 74 -0.65 -3.51 18.06
CA VAL A 74 -0.10 -3.60 16.69
C VAL A 74 -0.12 -5.05 16.21
N ALA A 75 0.34 -6.01 17.03
CA ALA A 75 0.32 -7.41 16.67
C ALA A 75 -1.11 -7.97 16.47
N ALA A 76 -2.08 -7.47 17.22
CA ALA A 76 -3.48 -7.84 17.03
C ALA A 76 -4.04 -7.35 15.69
N ILE A 77 -3.72 -6.11 15.31
CA ILE A 77 -4.10 -5.54 13.99
C ILE A 77 -3.47 -6.35 12.85
N GLU A 78 -2.19 -6.71 12.97
CA GLU A 78 -1.49 -7.50 11.96
C GLU A 78 -2.13 -8.90 11.79
N ALA A 79 -2.49 -9.55 12.90
CA ALA A 79 -3.15 -10.85 12.87
C ALA A 79 -4.57 -10.78 12.28
N GLU A 80 -5.32 -9.73 12.55
CA GLU A 80 -6.65 -9.49 11.97
C GLU A 80 -6.56 -9.30 10.45
N ILE A 81 -5.64 -8.47 9.97
CA ILE A 81 -5.43 -8.23 8.53
C ILE A 81 -5.00 -9.51 7.81
N GLU A 82 -4.10 -10.30 8.39
CA GLU A 82 -3.69 -11.59 7.82
C GLU A 82 -4.86 -12.55 7.69
N ALA A 83 -5.69 -12.66 8.72
CA ALA A 83 -6.89 -13.50 8.69
C ALA A 83 -7.91 -13.04 7.64
N GLU A 84 -8.13 -11.74 7.50
CA GLU A 84 -8.99 -11.18 6.44
C GLU A 84 -8.44 -11.48 5.04
N PHE A 85 -7.14 -11.33 4.86
CA PHE A 85 -6.48 -11.62 3.58
C PHE A 85 -6.60 -13.11 3.20
N GLU A 86 -6.33 -14.02 4.14
CA GLU A 86 -6.50 -15.46 3.91
C GLU A 86 -7.96 -15.82 3.57
N ALA A 87 -8.92 -15.25 4.29
CA ALA A 87 -10.34 -15.44 4.02
C ALA A 87 -10.72 -14.93 2.61
N ALA A 88 -10.22 -13.77 2.20
CA ALA A 88 -10.44 -13.22 0.86
C ALA A 88 -9.85 -14.13 -0.24
N VAL A 89 -8.66 -14.69 -0.03
CA VAL A 89 -8.04 -15.66 -0.96
C VAL A 89 -8.89 -16.92 -1.09
N VAL A 90 -9.40 -17.45 0.02
CA VAL A 90 -10.29 -18.62 0.02
C VAL A 90 -11.59 -18.31 -0.74
N ALA A 91 -12.21 -17.17 -0.47
CA ALA A 91 -13.42 -16.73 -1.15
C ALA A 91 -13.20 -16.54 -2.66
N ALA A 92 -12.09 -15.91 -3.06
CA ALA A 92 -11.75 -15.73 -4.47
C ALA A 92 -11.56 -17.06 -5.21
N LYS A 93 -10.91 -18.04 -4.58
CA LYS A 93 -10.76 -19.38 -5.16
C LYS A 93 -12.09 -20.14 -5.26
N ALA A 94 -13.01 -19.90 -4.34
CA ALA A 94 -14.33 -20.53 -4.32
C ALA A 94 -15.34 -19.87 -5.26
N ALA A 95 -15.12 -18.63 -5.66
CA ALA A 95 -16.05 -17.87 -6.53
C ALA A 95 -16.18 -18.46 -7.94
N GLY A 96 -15.18 -19.22 -8.40
CA GLY A 96 -15.18 -19.80 -9.75
C GLY A 96 -14.90 -18.79 -10.85
N GLU A 97 -15.15 -19.18 -12.09
CA GLU A 97 -15.00 -18.32 -13.26
C GLU A 97 -16.32 -17.60 -13.56
N VAL A 98 -16.22 -16.34 -13.98
CA VAL A 98 -17.39 -15.55 -14.40
C VAL A 98 -17.93 -16.12 -15.70
N SER A 99 -19.25 -16.38 -15.77
CA SER A 99 -19.90 -16.82 -16.99
C SER A 99 -19.96 -15.71 -18.06
N VAL A 100 -20.14 -16.12 -19.33
CA VAL A 100 -20.26 -15.16 -20.43
C VAL A 100 -21.51 -14.28 -20.26
N GLU A 101 -22.57 -14.83 -19.70
CA GLU A 101 -23.84 -14.15 -19.43
C GLU A 101 -23.65 -13.06 -18.36
N GLU A 102 -23.05 -13.40 -17.23
CA GLU A 102 -22.72 -12.43 -16.16
C GLU A 102 -21.80 -11.32 -16.66
N PHE A 103 -20.81 -11.66 -17.50
CA PHE A 103 -19.92 -10.66 -18.09
C PHE A 103 -20.66 -9.70 -19.03
N LYS A 104 -21.62 -10.19 -19.83
CA LYS A 104 -22.46 -9.35 -20.70
C LYS A 104 -23.38 -8.43 -19.91
N GLU A 105 -23.97 -8.91 -18.81
CA GLU A 105 -24.79 -8.10 -17.91
C GLU A 105 -23.95 -6.96 -17.30
N PHE A 106 -22.77 -7.29 -16.79
CA PHE A 106 -21.84 -6.28 -16.24
C PHE A 106 -21.47 -5.18 -17.24
N ILE A 107 -21.18 -5.55 -18.52
CA ILE A 107 -20.85 -4.55 -19.56
C ILE A 107 -22.07 -3.69 -19.93
N ALA A 108 -23.28 -4.25 -19.89
CA ALA A 108 -24.50 -3.54 -20.27
C ALA A 108 -24.89 -2.44 -19.24
N GLU A 109 -24.36 -2.48 -18.04
CA GLU A 109 -24.56 -1.47 -16.98
C GLU A 109 -23.63 -0.25 -17.11
N TYR A 110 -22.60 -0.32 -17.96
CA TYR A 110 -21.63 0.75 -18.23
C TYR A 110 -21.80 1.36 -19.62
#